data_b62c4bf382693995e29403a1e9c70e64
#
_entry.id   b62c4bf382693995e29403a1e9c70e64
#
_cell.length_a   1.000
_cell.length_b   1.000
_cell.length_c   1.000
_cell.angle_alpha   90.00
_cell.angle_beta   90.00
_cell.angle_gamma   90.00
#
_symmetry.space_group_name_H-M   'P 1'
#
loop_
_entity.id
_entity.type
_entity.pdbx_description
1 polymer ?
#
loop_
_entity_poly.entity_id
_entity_poly.type
_entity_poly.pdbx_seq_one_letter_code
_entity_poly.pdbx_strand_id
1 'polypeptide(L)'
;MNKMKIVFAAAAIALGGFWFACSKPATDAAAPAVASAPAAPTGKEQVFEITVKEGYTPREITAKAGIPVILKMKTQGTLDCSSTFAIPQLNIRESLQATGEKTITIPAQKAGDSIRGVCGMGMYSLVIKFV
;
A
#
# COMPACT_ATOMS: atom_id res chain seq x y z
N MET A 1 -13.71 20.38 -53.81
CA MET A 1 -13.10 20.35 -55.18
C MET A 1 -11.60 20.36 -55.03
N ASN A 2 -10.99 19.36 -55.46
CA ASN A 2 -9.69 19.00 -55.98
C ASN A 2 -9.27 17.68 -55.33
N LYS A 3 -9.59 16.64 -55.98
CA LYS A 3 -9.00 15.91 -57.10
C LYS A 3 -7.47 15.94 -57.05
N MET A 4 -6.92 14.75 -56.80
CA MET A 4 -5.85 14.25 -57.66
C MET A 4 -4.75 13.62 -56.87
N LYS A 5 -4.26 12.62 -57.18
CA LYS A 5 -4.09 11.64 -58.25
C LYS A 5 -3.32 10.48 -57.70
N ILE A 6 -3.83 9.35 -57.94
CA ILE A 6 -3.15 8.07 -57.83
C ILE A 6 -2.01 8.05 -58.84
N VAL A 7 -0.80 7.70 -58.38
CA VAL A 7 0.22 7.19 -59.26
C VAL A 7 0.75 5.89 -58.67
N PHE A 8 0.35 4.82 -59.31
CA PHE A 8 0.96 3.52 -59.16
C PHE A 8 2.36 3.55 -59.81
N ALA A 9 3.34 3.05 -59.13
CA ALA A 9 4.53 2.53 -59.76
C ALA A 9 4.93 1.24 -59.06
N ALA A 10 4.89 0.20 -59.82
CA ALA A 10 5.17 -1.18 -59.45
C ALA A 10 6.66 -1.49 -59.46
N ALA A 11 6.96 -2.57 -58.76
CA ALA A 11 8.04 -3.53 -59.00
C ALA A 11 9.40 -3.28 -58.31
N ALA A 12 9.75 -4.14 -57.37
CA ALA A 12 10.79 -5.14 -57.62
C ALA A 12 10.89 -6.09 -56.39
N ILE A 13 10.71 -7.35 -56.72
CA ILE A 13 10.91 -8.50 -55.84
C ILE A 13 12.42 -8.70 -55.68
N ALA A 14 12.92 -8.72 -54.46
CA ALA A 14 14.19 -9.28 -54.10
C ALA A 14 14.02 -10.24 -52.94
N LEU A 15 14.15 -11.52 -53.22
CA LEU A 15 14.24 -12.62 -52.28
C LEU A 15 15.52 -12.44 -51.44
N GLY A 16 15.36 -12.30 -50.16
CA GLY A 16 16.50 -12.22 -49.25
C GLY A 16 16.07 -12.69 -47.86
N GLY A 17 16.48 -13.93 -47.56
CA GLY A 17 16.70 -14.54 -46.28
C GLY A 17 15.92 -14.08 -45.07
N PHE A 18 14.87 -14.81 -44.76
CA PHE A 18 14.10 -14.69 -43.50
C PHE A 18 14.84 -15.43 -42.39
N TRP A 19 15.70 -14.74 -41.69
CA TRP A 19 16.11 -15.19 -40.36
C TRP A 19 15.13 -14.68 -39.35
N PHE A 20 14.22 -15.54 -38.97
CA PHE A 20 13.35 -15.36 -37.87
C PHE A 20 14.20 -15.45 -36.58
N ALA A 21 14.83 -14.36 -36.21
CA ALA A 21 15.26 -14.20 -34.84
C ALA A 21 13.98 -14.00 -34.01
N CYS A 22 13.57 -15.05 -33.33
CA CYS A 22 12.51 -15.03 -32.35
C CYS A 22 12.98 -14.17 -31.14
N SER A 23 12.93 -12.86 -31.29
CA SER A 23 13.03 -11.96 -30.17
C SER A 23 11.74 -12.13 -29.38
N LYS A 24 11.80 -12.90 -28.30
CA LYS A 24 10.79 -12.86 -27.27
C LYS A 24 10.60 -11.41 -26.85
N PRO A 25 9.38 -10.86 -26.85
CA PRO A 25 9.15 -9.64 -26.13
C PRO A 25 9.48 -9.96 -24.66
N ALA A 26 10.50 -9.33 -24.14
CA ALA A 26 10.67 -9.23 -22.72
C ALA A 26 9.39 -8.60 -22.20
N THR A 27 8.55 -9.41 -21.60
CA THR A 27 7.48 -8.94 -20.74
C THR A 27 8.19 -8.22 -19.62
N ASP A 28 8.24 -6.93 -19.75
CA ASP A 28 8.78 -6.06 -18.72
C ASP A 28 7.96 -6.33 -17.48
N ALA A 29 8.64 -6.91 -16.54
CA ALA A 29 8.11 -7.34 -15.28
C ALA A 29 7.37 -6.18 -14.65
N ALA A 30 6.13 -6.43 -14.32
CA ALA A 30 5.47 -5.72 -13.25
C ALA A 30 6.49 -5.45 -12.15
N ALA A 31 6.67 -4.19 -11.82
CA ALA A 31 7.43 -3.79 -10.66
C ALA A 31 6.98 -4.67 -9.49
N PRO A 32 7.90 -5.28 -8.77
CA PRO A 32 7.50 -6.06 -7.62
C PRO A 32 6.75 -5.12 -6.70
N ALA A 33 5.48 -5.38 -6.51
CA ALA A 33 4.82 -4.90 -5.33
C ALA A 33 5.73 -5.35 -4.19
N VAL A 34 6.42 -4.42 -3.58
CA VAL A 34 7.10 -4.65 -2.33
C VAL A 34 6.00 -5.01 -1.35
N ALA A 35 5.70 -6.29 -1.31
CA ALA A 35 5.08 -6.86 -0.15
C ALA A 35 6.06 -6.50 0.98
N SER A 36 5.71 -5.48 1.75
CA SER A 36 6.38 -5.23 3.01
C SER A 36 6.16 -6.49 3.83
N ALA A 37 7.11 -7.39 3.76
CA ALA A 37 7.17 -8.50 4.68
C ALA A 37 7.12 -7.87 6.08
N PRO A 38 6.30 -8.39 6.99
CA PRO A 38 6.34 -7.95 8.37
C PRO A 38 7.76 -8.13 8.86
N ALA A 39 8.46 -7.02 9.07
CA ALA A 39 9.77 -7.04 9.70
C ALA A 39 9.59 -7.72 11.05
N ALA A 40 10.30 -8.82 11.25
CA ALA A 40 10.32 -9.48 12.53
C ALA A 40 10.73 -8.44 13.60
N PRO A 41 10.06 -8.40 14.76
CA PRO A 41 10.35 -7.44 15.81
C PRO A 41 11.79 -7.60 16.25
N THR A 42 12.65 -6.71 15.82
CA THR A 42 13.97 -6.51 16.39
C THR A 42 13.77 -5.75 17.69
N GLY A 43 14.23 -6.25 18.82
CA GLY A 43 13.92 -5.89 20.21
C GLY A 43 13.97 -4.43 20.67
N LYS A 44 13.72 -3.49 19.77
CA LYS A 44 13.56 -2.05 20.00
C LYS A 44 12.23 -1.50 19.45
N GLU A 45 11.29 -2.36 19.14
CA GLU A 45 9.99 -1.95 18.60
C GLU A 45 8.93 -1.96 19.70
N GLN A 46 8.01 -1.01 19.67
CA GLN A 46 6.89 -0.94 20.61
C GLN A 46 5.67 -1.57 19.95
N VAL A 47 5.12 -2.60 20.57
CA VAL A 47 3.94 -3.30 20.04
C VAL A 47 2.71 -2.91 20.83
N PHE A 48 1.68 -2.44 20.12
CA PHE A 48 0.36 -2.14 20.69
C PHE A 48 -0.71 -2.97 20.01
N GLU A 49 -1.57 -3.58 20.81
CA GLU A 49 -2.74 -4.29 20.30
C GLU A 49 -3.94 -3.35 20.24
N ILE A 50 -4.60 -3.32 19.10
CA ILE A 50 -5.79 -2.51 18.86
C ILE A 50 -6.93 -3.43 18.46
N THR A 51 -7.97 -3.46 19.23
CA THR A 51 -9.20 -4.15 18.86
C THR A 51 -10.02 -3.28 17.91
N VAL A 52 -10.42 -3.86 16.81
CA VAL A 52 -11.19 -3.20 15.76
C VAL A 52 -12.58 -3.81 15.71
N LYS A 53 -13.53 -3.11 16.32
CA LYS A 53 -14.94 -3.46 16.31
C LYS A 53 -15.73 -2.19 16.59
N GLU A 54 -16.49 -1.72 15.61
CA GLU A 54 -17.25 -0.47 15.73
C GLU A 54 -16.35 0.71 16.18
N GLY A 55 -15.12 0.73 15.65
CA GLY A 55 -14.08 1.68 16.01
C GLY A 55 -12.76 1.03 16.40
N TYR A 56 -11.92 1.79 17.07
CA TYR A 56 -10.60 1.37 17.54
C TYR A 56 -10.52 1.45 19.06
N THR A 57 -10.05 0.38 19.69
CA THR A 57 -9.89 0.33 21.16
C THR A 57 -8.49 -0.18 21.50
N PRO A 58 -7.68 0.57 22.29
CA PRO A 58 -7.94 1.91 22.81
C PRO A 58 -7.97 2.99 21.71
N ARG A 59 -8.61 4.11 21.96
CA ARG A 59 -8.67 5.25 21.03
C ARG A 59 -7.45 6.15 21.07
N GLU A 60 -6.67 6.02 22.11
CA GLU A 60 -5.43 6.77 22.32
C GLU A 60 -4.38 5.84 22.89
N ILE A 61 -3.17 5.94 22.36
CA ILE A 61 -1.98 5.25 22.87
C ILE A 61 -0.83 6.25 23.00
N THR A 62 0.05 6.00 23.96
CA THR A 62 1.27 6.76 24.15
C THR A 62 2.47 5.86 23.83
N ALA A 63 3.26 6.27 22.89
CA ALA A 63 4.46 5.58 22.43
C ALA A 63 5.73 6.39 22.73
N LYS A 64 6.86 5.73 22.88
CA LYS A 64 8.16 6.41 23.02
C LYS A 64 8.62 6.93 21.68
N ALA A 65 9.10 8.17 21.67
CA ALA A 65 9.71 8.76 20.50
C ALA A 65 11.01 8.05 20.10
N GLY A 66 11.35 8.13 18.82
CA GLY A 66 12.58 7.54 18.28
C GLY A 66 12.57 6.01 18.14
N ILE A 67 11.45 5.36 18.46
CA ILE A 67 11.28 3.91 18.36
C ILE A 67 10.09 3.62 17.45
N PRO A 68 10.25 2.72 16.45
CA PRO A 68 9.14 2.31 15.62
C PRO A 68 8.01 1.68 16.44
N VAL A 69 6.78 1.89 16.00
CA VAL A 69 5.57 1.36 16.62
C VAL A 69 4.96 0.31 15.71
N ILE A 70 4.64 -0.84 16.28
CA ILE A 70 3.90 -1.90 15.62
C ILE A 70 2.49 -1.93 16.18
N LEU A 71 1.52 -1.67 15.33
CA LEU A 71 0.10 -1.82 15.66
C LEU A 71 -0.38 -3.20 15.22
N LYS A 72 -0.84 -4.00 16.16
CA LYS A 72 -1.54 -5.26 15.87
C LYS A 72 -3.04 -4.99 15.90
N MET A 73 -3.61 -4.85 14.73
CA MET A 73 -5.04 -4.59 14.53
C MET A 73 -5.78 -5.92 14.55
N LYS A 74 -6.53 -6.19 15.62
CA LYS A 74 -7.34 -7.39 15.78
C LYS A 74 -8.79 -7.09 15.43
N THR A 75 -9.32 -7.72 14.40
CA THR A 75 -10.69 -7.59 13.94
C THR A 75 -11.52 -8.79 14.37
N GLN A 76 -12.78 -8.54 14.78
CA GLN A 76 -13.74 -9.57 15.20
C GLN A 76 -15.11 -9.27 14.60
N GLY A 77 -15.38 -9.82 13.41
CA GLY A 77 -16.64 -9.60 12.71
C GLY A 77 -16.83 -8.15 12.26
N THR A 78 -15.74 -7.45 11.92
CA THR A 78 -15.74 -6.06 11.52
C THR A 78 -16.21 -5.92 10.09
N LEU A 79 -17.41 -5.40 9.88
CA LEU A 79 -18.02 -5.18 8.56
C LEU A 79 -18.34 -3.71 8.31
N ASP A 80 -17.91 -2.83 9.20
CA ASP A 80 -18.14 -1.40 9.15
C ASP A 80 -16.94 -0.63 8.57
N CYS A 81 -16.98 0.70 8.61
CA CYS A 81 -15.91 1.54 8.08
C CYS A 81 -14.57 1.36 8.80
N SER A 82 -14.54 0.77 10.00
CA SER A 82 -13.31 0.48 10.73
C SER A 82 -12.47 -0.64 10.08
N SER A 83 -13.04 -1.38 9.11
CA SER A 83 -12.30 -2.33 8.27
C SER A 83 -11.25 -1.67 7.36
N THR A 84 -11.26 -0.36 7.21
CA THR A 84 -10.22 0.40 6.51
C THR A 84 -9.54 1.34 7.48
N PHE A 85 -8.25 1.18 7.66
CA PHE A 85 -7.44 2.04 8.53
C PHE A 85 -6.47 2.86 7.70
N ALA A 86 -6.42 4.15 7.94
CA ALA A 86 -5.52 5.07 7.25
C ALA A 86 -4.83 6.01 8.23
N ILE A 87 -3.56 6.30 7.96
CA ILE A 87 -2.78 7.34 8.62
C ILE A 87 -2.34 8.32 7.54
N PRO A 88 -3.11 9.39 7.30
CA PRO A 88 -2.83 10.34 6.22
C PRO A 88 -1.46 10.99 6.31
N GLN A 89 -0.99 11.30 7.53
CA GLN A 89 0.31 11.94 7.77
C GLN A 89 1.49 11.08 7.27
N LEU A 90 1.33 9.77 7.24
CA LEU A 90 2.35 8.82 6.80
C LEU A 90 2.03 8.17 5.46
N ASN A 91 0.94 8.58 4.84
CA ASN A 91 0.47 8.00 3.58
C ASN A 91 0.21 6.48 3.66
N ILE A 92 -0.13 6.00 4.85
CA ILE A 92 -0.46 4.60 5.11
C ILE A 92 -1.96 4.42 4.95
N ARG A 93 -2.36 3.40 4.20
CA ARG A 93 -3.75 2.96 4.08
C ARG A 93 -3.79 1.44 4.01
N GLU A 94 -4.49 0.83 4.94
CA GLU A 94 -4.59 -0.62 5.06
C GLU A 94 -6.05 -1.07 5.11
N SER A 95 -6.34 -2.14 4.39
CA SER A 95 -7.61 -2.83 4.49
C SER A 95 -7.48 -4.00 5.47
N LEU A 96 -8.38 -4.05 6.43
CA LEU A 96 -8.43 -5.09 7.45
C LEU A 96 -9.44 -6.16 7.04
N GLN A 97 -9.12 -7.40 7.33
CA GLN A 97 -10.09 -8.50 7.15
C GLN A 97 -11.20 -8.37 8.19
N ALA A 98 -12.39 -8.90 7.88
CA ALA A 98 -13.51 -8.87 8.81
C ALA A 98 -13.19 -9.55 10.16
N THR A 99 -12.40 -10.62 10.11
CA THR A 99 -11.91 -11.32 11.29
C THR A 99 -10.47 -11.74 11.06
N GLY A 100 -9.59 -11.41 11.99
CA GLY A 100 -8.17 -11.73 11.91
C GLY A 100 -7.28 -10.70 12.59
N GLU A 101 -6.01 -10.76 12.26
CA GLU A 101 -5.00 -9.82 12.76
C GLU A 101 -4.22 -9.23 11.59
N LYS A 102 -4.00 -7.93 11.62
CA LYS A 102 -3.14 -7.21 10.67
C LYS A 102 -2.11 -6.41 11.43
N THR A 103 -0.86 -6.53 11.04
CA THR A 103 0.25 -5.76 11.60
C THR A 103 0.53 -4.54 10.73
N ILE A 104 0.60 -3.36 11.35
CA ILE A 104 0.92 -2.09 10.69
C ILE A 104 2.14 -1.51 11.38
N THR A 105 3.20 -1.25 10.63
CA THR A 105 4.43 -0.64 11.15
C THR A 105 4.41 0.87 10.94
N ILE A 106 4.59 1.62 12.01
CA ILE A 106 4.72 3.08 12.01
C ILE A 106 6.18 3.41 12.25
N PRO A 107 6.83 4.18 11.36
CA PRO A 107 8.22 4.58 11.55
C PRO A 107 8.38 5.44 12.80
N ALA A 108 9.60 5.47 13.35
CA ALA A 108 9.93 6.28 14.51
C ALA A 108 9.55 7.75 14.31
N GLN A 109 8.91 8.33 15.31
CA GLN A 109 8.48 9.73 15.31
C GLN A 109 9.25 10.51 16.38
N LYS A 110 9.15 11.83 16.33
CA LYS A 110 9.79 12.73 17.30
C LYS A 110 8.94 12.87 18.56
N ALA A 111 9.59 13.23 19.66
CA ALA A 111 8.88 13.55 20.90
C ALA A 111 7.99 14.80 20.70
N GLY A 112 6.76 14.71 21.17
CA GLY A 112 5.75 15.74 20.96
C GLY A 112 4.91 15.57 19.70
N ASP A 113 5.28 14.67 18.80
CA ASP A 113 4.46 14.36 17.63
C ASP A 113 3.19 13.60 18.03
N SER A 114 2.16 13.79 17.25
CA SER A 114 0.90 13.05 17.38
C SER A 114 0.42 12.63 16.00
N ILE A 115 0.17 11.35 15.85
CA ILE A 115 -0.35 10.76 14.61
C ILE A 115 -1.80 10.36 14.82
N ARG A 116 -2.62 10.60 13.82
CA ARG A 116 -4.01 10.21 13.83
C ARG A 116 -4.29 9.16 12.75
N GLY A 117 -4.66 7.97 13.20
CA GLY A 117 -5.27 6.96 12.34
C GLY A 117 -6.77 7.17 12.28
N VAL A 118 -7.36 6.97 11.10
CA VAL A 118 -8.79 7.15 10.84
C VAL A 118 -9.35 5.97 10.05
N CYS A 119 -10.65 5.71 10.19
CA CYS A 119 -11.35 4.77 9.32
C CYS A 119 -11.61 5.39 7.94
N GLY A 120 -12.01 4.56 6.98
CA GLY A 120 -12.24 4.99 5.61
C GLY A 120 -13.19 6.17 5.43
N MET A 121 -14.16 6.34 6.33
CA MET A 121 -15.13 7.44 6.32
C MET A 121 -14.83 8.52 7.38
N GLY A 122 -13.74 8.39 8.14
CA GLY A 122 -13.35 9.35 9.16
C GLY A 122 -14.20 9.35 10.43
N MET A 123 -15.13 8.42 10.59
CA MET A 123 -16.02 8.35 11.76
C MET A 123 -15.31 7.89 13.03
N TYR A 124 -14.33 7.02 12.90
CA TYR A 124 -13.53 6.50 14.01
C TYR A 124 -12.08 6.94 13.86
N SER A 125 -11.44 7.19 14.98
CA SER A 125 -10.04 7.58 15.01
C SER A 125 -9.29 6.95 16.17
N LEU A 126 -8.00 6.71 15.93
CA LEU A 126 -7.00 6.30 16.91
C LEU A 126 -5.93 7.37 16.95
N VAL A 127 -5.57 7.85 18.13
CA VAL A 127 -4.51 8.83 18.32
C VAL A 127 -3.29 8.16 18.94
N ILE A 128 -2.11 8.39 18.35
CA ILE A 128 -0.83 7.91 18.86
C ILE A 128 -0.01 9.14 19.24
N LYS A 129 0.30 9.28 20.52
CA LYS A 129 1.13 10.35 21.05
C LYS A 129 2.54 9.84 21.29
N PHE A 130 3.54 10.59 20.89
CA PHE A 130 4.96 10.26 21.08
C PHE A 130 5.58 11.15 22.16
N VAL A 131 6.16 10.51 23.18
CA VAL A 131 6.77 11.16 24.32
C VAL A 131 8.25 10.83 24.47
#